data_2f53556dc39b6513399dcd35e25fbf4d
#
_entry.id   2f53556dc39b6513399dcd35e25fbf4d
#
_cell.length_a   1.000
_cell.length_b   1.000
_cell.length_c   1.000
_cell.angle_alpha   90.00
_cell.angle_beta   90.00
_cell.angle_gamma   90.00
#
_symmetry.space_group_name_H-M   'P 1'
#
loop_
_entity.id
_entity.type
_entity.pdbx_description
1 polymer ?
#
loop_
_entity_poly.entity_id
_entity_poly.type
_entity_poly.pdbx_seq_one_letter_code
_entity_poly.pdbx_strand_id
1 'polypeptide(L)'
;MILKTKLFGRVYEFKSVKEVLAKANEYKSGDQLAGVAAESSEERVAAKVVLSQLKLSDLFNNPVVPYEEDEVTRIIIDDVNLRTYEKIKNWTVSELREWILDNKHQNVDIQWLSRGLTSEMVAAVAKLMTNLDLIVAANKIIITKRANTTIGMPGTFSSRLQPNHTTDDPDGIMASTMEGFAYGCGDALLGLNPVDDSVESTKRILHKFNDFIEEYKIPTQHCVLAHVTTQIEAMNQGAPTGLVFQSIAGSEKGNEAFGFDAKVIQEAKDTAQKVGTSAGPNVMYFETGQGSELSSDAHHGADQVTMEARCYGFAKRFDPFLVNTVVGFIGPEYLYDSKQVIRAGLEDHFMGNLTLSLIHI
;
A
#
# COMPACT_ATOMS: atom_id res chain seq x y z
N MET A 1 -19.16 16.12 16.95
CA MET A 1 -17.79 16.31 16.40
C MET A 1 -17.43 17.80 16.40
N ILE A 2 -16.28 18.17 16.93
CA ILE A 2 -15.81 19.58 16.97
C ILE A 2 -14.58 19.69 16.08
N LEU A 3 -14.71 20.45 14.98
CA LEU A 3 -13.62 20.62 13.98
C LEU A 3 -12.94 22.00 14.11
N LYS A 4 -12.71 22.46 15.34
CA LYS A 4 -12.03 23.73 15.62
C LYS A 4 -11.21 23.69 16.89
N THR A 5 -10.18 24.52 16.93
CA THR A 5 -9.34 24.73 18.12
C THR A 5 -8.84 26.17 18.17
N LYS A 6 -8.41 26.60 19.35
CA LYS A 6 -7.77 27.90 19.56
C LYS A 6 -6.31 27.68 19.95
N LEU A 7 -5.39 28.08 19.07
CA LEU A 7 -3.95 28.00 19.29
C LEU A 7 -3.29 29.31 18.83
N PHE A 8 -2.18 29.66 19.44
CA PHE A 8 -1.38 30.85 19.06
C PHE A 8 -2.20 32.15 19.00
N GLY A 9 -3.23 32.28 19.86
CA GLY A 9 -4.13 33.44 19.89
C GLY A 9 -5.17 33.48 18.75
N ARG A 10 -5.21 32.49 17.87
CA ARG A 10 -6.12 32.40 16.71
C ARG A 10 -7.07 31.18 16.86
N VAL A 11 -8.23 31.27 16.23
CA VAL A 11 -9.18 30.16 16.07
C VAL A 11 -8.94 29.55 14.71
N TYR A 12 -8.75 28.25 14.66
CA TYR A 12 -8.68 27.44 13.46
C TYR A 12 -9.94 26.59 13.39
N GLU A 13 -10.64 26.63 12.27
CA GLU A 13 -11.90 25.90 12.03
C GLU A 13 -11.81 25.19 10.68
N PHE A 14 -12.16 23.90 10.65
CA PHE A 14 -12.09 23.04 9.48
C PHE A 14 -13.49 22.62 9.07
N LYS A 15 -13.72 22.50 7.77
CA LYS A 15 -15.06 22.25 7.19
C LYS A 15 -15.49 20.78 7.30
N SER A 16 -14.52 19.85 7.32
CA SER A 16 -14.78 18.41 7.29
C SER A 16 -13.66 17.60 7.92
N VAL A 17 -13.92 16.33 8.21
CA VAL A 17 -12.90 15.36 8.64
C VAL A 17 -11.81 15.20 7.59
N LYS A 18 -12.19 15.19 6.30
CA LYS A 18 -11.25 15.15 5.17
C LYS A 18 -10.28 16.33 5.19
N GLU A 19 -10.78 17.53 5.43
CA GLU A 19 -9.91 18.73 5.54
C GLU A 19 -8.98 18.64 6.76
N VAL A 20 -9.47 18.15 7.91
CA VAL A 20 -8.60 17.92 9.10
C VAL A 20 -7.49 16.94 8.77
N LEU A 21 -7.80 15.82 8.11
CA LEU A 21 -6.81 14.83 7.68
C LEU A 21 -5.75 15.46 6.77
N ALA A 22 -6.18 16.20 5.76
CA ALA A 22 -5.29 16.83 4.79
C ALA A 22 -4.40 17.89 5.44
N LYS A 23 -4.98 18.80 6.22
CA LYS A 23 -4.23 19.88 6.90
C LYS A 23 -3.30 19.36 8.00
N ALA A 24 -3.59 18.19 8.60
CA ALA A 24 -2.71 17.57 9.60
C ALA A 24 -1.50 16.83 8.97
N ASN A 25 -1.49 16.63 7.66
CA ASN A 25 -0.41 15.94 7.00
C ASN A 25 0.91 16.70 7.05
N GLU A 26 2.05 15.99 7.06
CA GLU A 26 3.35 16.61 6.86
C GLU A 26 3.43 17.20 5.45
N TYR A 27 4.28 18.20 5.32
CA TYR A 27 4.42 18.91 4.05
C TYR A 27 4.80 17.98 2.89
N LYS A 28 3.99 17.98 1.85
CA LYS A 28 4.22 17.23 0.61
C LYS A 28 3.87 18.12 -0.59
N SER A 29 4.66 18.03 -1.65
CA SER A 29 4.44 18.84 -2.85
C SER A 29 3.13 18.54 -3.54
N GLY A 30 2.70 17.29 -3.56
CA GLY A 30 1.46 16.87 -4.17
C GLY A 30 0.22 17.39 -3.44
N ASP A 31 0.22 17.40 -2.11
CA ASP A 31 -0.86 18.01 -1.33
C ASP A 31 -0.97 19.51 -1.59
N GLN A 32 0.17 20.16 -1.85
CA GLN A 32 0.18 21.57 -2.26
C GLN A 32 -0.37 21.79 -3.66
N LEU A 33 0.05 20.97 -4.63
CA LEU A 33 -0.49 21.01 -5.99
C LEU A 33 -1.99 20.78 -6.00
N ALA A 34 -2.48 19.87 -5.18
CA ALA A 34 -3.91 19.59 -5.00
C ALA A 34 -4.65 20.71 -4.21
N GLY A 35 -3.94 21.65 -3.62
CA GLY A 35 -4.55 22.73 -2.81
C GLY A 35 -5.14 22.26 -1.49
N VAL A 36 -4.72 21.10 -0.96
CA VAL A 36 -5.25 20.50 0.27
C VAL A 36 -4.30 20.65 1.46
N ALA A 37 -3.04 20.97 1.23
CA ALA A 37 -2.03 21.15 2.27
C ALA A 37 -2.38 22.29 3.26
N ALA A 38 -1.83 22.20 4.48
CA ALA A 38 -1.88 23.33 5.41
C ALA A 38 -1.14 24.56 4.85
N GLU A 39 -1.69 25.73 5.04
CA GLU A 39 -1.10 27.00 4.59
C GLU A 39 0.10 27.43 5.45
N SER A 40 0.17 26.92 6.69
CA SER A 40 1.25 27.21 7.62
C SER A 40 1.51 26.06 8.59
N SER A 41 2.66 26.09 9.25
CA SER A 41 2.99 25.14 10.32
C SER A 41 2.02 25.23 11.50
N GLU A 42 1.53 26.43 11.82
CA GLU A 42 0.54 26.68 12.87
C GLU A 42 -0.81 26.03 12.52
N GLU A 43 -1.27 26.16 11.28
CA GLU A 43 -2.49 25.50 10.81
C GLU A 43 -2.35 23.97 10.87
N ARG A 44 -1.20 23.43 10.44
CA ARG A 44 -0.93 21.99 10.55
C ARG A 44 -0.98 21.50 11.99
N VAL A 45 -0.36 22.22 12.92
CA VAL A 45 -0.42 21.88 14.35
C VAL A 45 -1.85 21.96 14.87
N ALA A 46 -2.62 22.99 14.49
CA ALA A 46 -4.02 23.12 14.85
C ALA A 46 -4.86 21.95 14.32
N ALA A 47 -4.63 21.53 13.07
CA ALA A 47 -5.28 20.36 12.48
C ALA A 47 -4.91 19.06 13.22
N LYS A 48 -3.63 18.87 13.61
CA LYS A 48 -3.20 17.72 14.43
C LYS A 48 -3.87 17.72 15.81
N VAL A 49 -4.05 18.87 16.45
CA VAL A 49 -4.78 18.97 17.73
C VAL A 49 -6.24 18.56 17.55
N VAL A 50 -6.92 19.02 16.51
CA VAL A 50 -8.29 18.58 16.22
C VAL A 50 -8.33 17.10 15.92
N LEU A 51 -7.45 16.61 15.03
CA LEU A 51 -7.36 15.19 14.65
C LEU A 51 -7.17 14.28 15.86
N SER A 52 -6.33 14.69 16.83
CA SER A 52 -6.06 13.92 18.04
C SER A 52 -7.30 13.68 18.90
N GLN A 53 -8.31 14.56 18.82
CA GLN A 53 -9.56 14.53 19.59
C GLN A 53 -10.72 13.86 18.83
N LEU A 54 -10.59 13.61 17.53
CA LEU A 54 -11.61 12.91 16.77
C LEU A 54 -11.71 11.47 17.26
N LYS A 55 -12.94 10.99 17.37
CA LYS A 55 -13.20 9.57 17.65
C LYS A 55 -13.02 8.73 16.38
N LEU A 56 -12.69 7.46 16.55
CA LEU A 56 -12.63 6.53 15.42
C LEU A 56 -13.99 6.42 14.73
N SER A 57 -15.10 6.58 15.46
CA SER A 57 -16.43 6.67 14.87
C SER A 57 -16.64 7.92 14.01
N ASP A 58 -15.96 9.03 14.30
CA ASP A 58 -16.03 10.21 13.45
C ASP A 58 -15.38 9.95 12.09
N LEU A 59 -14.25 9.24 12.08
CA LEU A 59 -13.56 8.83 10.85
C LEU A 59 -14.36 7.79 10.06
N PHE A 60 -14.93 6.78 10.75
CA PHE A 60 -15.74 5.74 10.12
C PHE A 60 -16.97 6.30 9.40
N ASN A 61 -17.65 7.25 10.02
CA ASN A 61 -18.89 7.85 9.49
C ASN A 61 -18.64 8.97 8.47
N ASN A 62 -17.39 9.37 8.26
CA ASN A 62 -17.00 10.44 7.33
C ASN A 62 -15.79 10.00 6.49
N PRO A 63 -15.93 8.96 5.65
CA PRO A 63 -14.86 8.54 4.74
C PRO A 63 -14.52 9.67 3.78
N VAL A 64 -13.27 9.73 3.32
CA VAL A 64 -12.80 10.83 2.44
C VAL A 64 -13.44 10.80 1.05
N VAL A 65 -13.87 9.62 0.60
CA VAL A 65 -14.73 9.46 -0.58
C VAL A 65 -16.00 8.73 -0.12
N PRO A 66 -17.21 9.20 -0.46
CA PRO A 66 -18.46 8.59 -0.01
C PRO A 66 -18.59 7.12 -0.40
N TYR A 67 -19.21 6.31 0.47
CA TYR A 67 -19.40 4.87 0.26
C TYR A 67 -20.15 4.55 -1.04
N GLU A 68 -21.16 5.34 -1.38
CA GLU A 68 -21.99 5.16 -2.58
C GLU A 68 -21.24 5.48 -3.89
N GLU A 69 -20.16 6.27 -3.81
CA GLU A 69 -19.46 6.82 -4.95
C GLU A 69 -18.15 6.10 -5.30
N ASP A 70 -17.68 5.16 -4.42
CA ASP A 70 -16.32 4.63 -4.55
C ASP A 70 -16.21 3.17 -4.12
N GLU A 71 -15.78 2.29 -5.04
CA GLU A 71 -15.59 0.86 -4.78
C GLU A 71 -14.54 0.61 -3.69
N VAL A 72 -13.46 1.39 -3.65
CA VAL A 72 -12.41 1.27 -2.65
C VAL A 72 -12.95 1.56 -1.25
N THR A 73 -13.80 2.58 -1.10
CA THR A 73 -14.49 2.87 0.17
C THR A 73 -15.41 1.72 0.59
N ARG A 74 -16.17 1.15 -0.35
CA ARG A 74 -17.02 -0.03 -0.07
C ARG A 74 -16.19 -1.19 0.45
N ILE A 75 -15.09 -1.52 -0.22
CA ILE A 75 -14.19 -2.60 0.18
C ILE A 75 -13.62 -2.34 1.59
N ILE A 76 -13.11 -1.15 1.86
CA ILE A 76 -12.51 -0.79 3.16
C ILE A 76 -13.53 -0.93 4.29
N ILE A 77 -14.75 -0.41 4.11
CA ILE A 77 -15.78 -0.42 5.16
C ILE A 77 -16.37 -1.81 5.35
N ASP A 78 -16.63 -2.54 4.27
CA ASP A 78 -17.22 -3.88 4.33
C ASP A 78 -16.26 -4.91 4.94
N ASP A 79 -14.94 -4.71 4.82
CA ASP A 79 -13.92 -5.58 5.41
C ASP A 79 -13.65 -5.28 6.90
N VAL A 80 -14.27 -4.26 7.50
CA VAL A 80 -14.12 -3.97 8.92
C VAL A 80 -14.80 -5.04 9.78
N ASN A 81 -14.06 -5.61 10.73
CA ASN A 81 -14.64 -6.46 11.74
C ASN A 81 -15.43 -5.63 12.75
N LEU A 82 -16.76 -5.60 12.61
CA LEU A 82 -17.63 -4.79 13.45
C LEU A 82 -17.55 -5.14 14.94
N ARG A 83 -17.21 -6.40 15.32
CA ARG A 83 -17.05 -6.77 16.74
C ARG A 83 -15.81 -6.11 17.35
N THR A 84 -14.74 -5.97 16.58
CA THR A 84 -13.53 -5.24 17.00
C THR A 84 -13.82 -3.74 17.01
N TYR A 85 -14.40 -3.21 15.93
CA TYR A 85 -14.76 -1.81 15.81
C TYR A 85 -15.63 -1.30 16.97
N GLU A 86 -16.67 -2.04 17.36
CA GLU A 86 -17.55 -1.68 18.48
C GLU A 86 -16.79 -1.44 19.80
N LYS A 87 -15.67 -2.13 20.01
CA LYS A 87 -14.86 -1.97 21.22
C LYS A 87 -13.98 -0.72 21.20
N ILE A 88 -13.64 -0.22 20.02
CA ILE A 88 -12.69 0.88 19.84
C ILE A 88 -13.31 2.16 19.27
N LYS A 89 -14.53 2.12 18.75
CA LYS A 89 -15.18 3.24 18.03
C LYS A 89 -15.24 4.56 18.82
N ASN A 90 -15.23 4.48 20.15
CA ASN A 90 -15.25 5.66 21.02
C ASN A 90 -13.85 6.19 21.38
N TRP A 91 -12.80 5.45 21.02
CA TRP A 91 -11.44 5.94 21.24
C TRP A 91 -11.18 7.16 20.35
N THR A 92 -10.40 8.09 20.87
CA THR A 92 -9.84 9.16 20.07
C THR A 92 -8.63 8.66 19.28
N VAL A 93 -8.23 9.38 18.23
CA VAL A 93 -7.01 9.06 17.47
C VAL A 93 -5.78 9.09 18.38
N SER A 94 -5.77 9.99 19.39
CA SER A 94 -4.70 10.03 20.38
C SER A 94 -4.67 8.76 21.25
N GLU A 95 -5.82 8.28 21.72
CA GLU A 95 -5.90 7.03 22.50
C GLU A 95 -5.47 5.82 21.65
N LEU A 96 -5.82 5.79 20.39
CA LEU A 96 -5.34 4.76 19.45
C LEU A 96 -3.80 4.78 19.33
N ARG A 97 -3.20 5.98 19.19
CA ARG A 97 -1.75 6.15 19.15
C ARG A 97 -1.09 5.62 20.42
N GLU A 98 -1.56 6.06 21.60
CA GLU A 98 -1.00 5.64 22.88
C GLU A 98 -1.13 4.13 23.09
N TRP A 99 -2.26 3.54 22.67
CA TRP A 99 -2.48 2.10 22.77
C TRP A 99 -1.48 1.31 21.90
N ILE A 100 -1.26 1.74 20.64
CA ILE A 100 -0.29 1.09 19.74
C ILE A 100 1.14 1.18 20.30
N LEU A 101 1.49 2.31 20.91
CA LEU A 101 2.84 2.53 21.44
C LEU A 101 3.08 1.87 22.80
N ASP A 102 2.05 1.54 23.57
CA ASP A 102 2.20 0.88 24.88
C ASP A 102 2.88 -0.49 24.71
N ASN A 103 3.96 -0.70 25.47
CA ASN A 103 4.75 -1.94 25.43
C ASN A 103 3.96 -3.20 25.87
N LYS A 104 2.80 -3.04 26.48
CA LYS A 104 1.92 -4.16 26.82
C LYS A 104 1.26 -4.79 25.61
N HIS A 105 1.09 -4.02 24.54
CA HIS A 105 0.45 -4.49 23.30
C HIS A 105 1.51 -4.92 22.30
N GLN A 106 1.42 -6.17 21.87
CA GLN A 106 2.35 -6.81 20.98
C GLN A 106 1.64 -7.24 19.66
N ASN A 107 2.34 -7.95 18.80
CA ASN A 107 1.87 -8.33 17.47
C ASN A 107 0.41 -8.84 17.44
N VAL A 108 0.05 -9.78 18.33
CA VAL A 108 -1.30 -10.38 18.37
C VAL A 108 -2.38 -9.34 18.70
N ASP A 109 -2.07 -8.43 19.63
CA ASP A 109 -3.01 -7.36 20.02
C ASP A 109 -3.21 -6.37 18.88
N ILE A 110 -2.12 -6.01 18.19
CA ILE A 110 -2.16 -5.09 17.05
C ILE A 110 -2.91 -5.73 15.87
N GLN A 111 -2.70 -7.02 15.59
CA GLN A 111 -3.43 -7.76 14.58
C GLN A 111 -4.93 -7.84 14.89
N TRP A 112 -5.29 -8.01 16.17
CA TRP A 112 -6.68 -7.93 16.57
C TRP A 112 -7.27 -6.53 16.32
N LEU A 113 -6.54 -5.48 16.73
CA LEU A 113 -6.94 -4.08 16.56
C LEU A 113 -7.15 -3.72 15.09
N SER A 114 -6.21 -4.10 14.22
CA SER A 114 -6.20 -3.75 12.79
C SER A 114 -7.47 -4.19 12.05
N ARG A 115 -8.13 -5.25 12.52
CA ARG A 115 -9.38 -5.75 11.94
C ARG A 115 -10.55 -4.76 12.10
N GLY A 116 -10.48 -3.87 13.08
CA GLY A 116 -11.52 -2.88 13.37
C GLY A 116 -11.23 -1.49 12.81
N LEU A 117 -10.11 -1.31 12.08
CA LEU A 117 -9.68 -0.02 11.56
C LEU A 117 -10.03 0.14 10.09
N THR A 118 -10.45 1.35 9.71
CA THR A 118 -10.48 1.80 8.31
C THR A 118 -9.14 2.43 7.93
N SER A 119 -8.92 2.62 6.64
CA SER A 119 -7.71 3.29 6.12
C SER A 119 -7.56 4.72 6.64
N GLU A 120 -8.65 5.45 6.78
CA GLU A 120 -8.66 6.81 7.34
C GLU A 120 -8.20 6.83 8.80
N MET A 121 -8.56 5.81 9.60
CA MET A 121 -8.07 5.70 10.99
C MET A 121 -6.57 5.40 11.03
N VAL A 122 -6.09 4.56 10.12
CA VAL A 122 -4.66 4.23 9.96
C VAL A 122 -3.87 5.47 9.55
N ALA A 123 -4.34 6.22 8.55
CA ALA A 123 -3.72 7.48 8.13
C ALA A 123 -3.75 8.53 9.26
N ALA A 124 -4.86 8.64 9.99
CA ALA A 124 -5.01 9.58 11.09
C ALA A 124 -3.99 9.35 12.20
N VAL A 125 -3.81 8.10 12.63
CA VAL A 125 -2.85 7.78 13.69
C VAL A 125 -1.40 7.97 13.22
N ALA A 126 -1.07 7.63 11.97
CA ALA A 126 0.26 7.84 11.38
C ALA A 126 0.65 9.33 11.41
N LYS A 127 -0.28 10.23 11.11
CA LYS A 127 -0.06 11.70 11.12
C LYS A 127 0.24 12.26 12.51
N LEU A 128 -0.17 11.59 13.58
CA LEU A 128 0.14 11.97 14.96
C LEU A 128 1.45 11.37 15.48
N MET A 129 2.04 10.42 14.78
CA MET A 129 3.28 9.75 15.18
C MET A 129 4.52 10.54 14.74
N THR A 130 5.54 10.55 15.58
CA THR A 130 6.90 10.95 15.19
C THR A 130 7.56 9.82 14.37
N ASN A 131 8.70 10.11 13.73
CA ASN A 131 9.46 9.07 13.02
C ASN A 131 9.84 7.90 13.95
N LEU A 132 10.23 8.20 15.18
CA LEU A 132 10.56 7.15 16.17
C LEU A 132 9.32 6.34 16.58
N ASP A 133 8.17 6.99 16.74
CA ASP A 133 6.91 6.29 17.02
C ASP A 133 6.55 5.31 15.90
N LEU A 134 6.69 5.75 14.64
CA LEU A 134 6.43 4.90 13.47
C LEU A 134 7.35 3.67 13.44
N ILE A 135 8.65 3.85 13.75
CA ILE A 135 9.63 2.76 13.83
C ILE A 135 9.25 1.78 14.96
N VAL A 136 8.95 2.29 16.16
CA VAL A 136 8.58 1.46 17.32
C VAL A 136 7.30 0.69 17.03
N ALA A 137 6.29 1.35 16.46
CA ALA A 137 5.02 0.72 16.13
C ALA A 137 5.18 -0.36 15.05
N ALA A 138 5.89 -0.05 13.96
CA ALA A 138 6.14 -1.01 12.88
C ALA A 138 6.93 -2.24 13.36
N ASN A 139 7.92 -2.05 14.24
CA ASN A 139 8.72 -3.15 14.79
C ASN A 139 7.91 -4.16 15.62
N LYS A 140 6.74 -3.78 16.12
CA LYS A 140 5.83 -4.68 16.86
C LYS A 140 4.98 -5.55 15.93
N ILE A 141 4.90 -5.22 14.64
CA ILE A 141 4.00 -5.86 13.69
C ILE A 141 4.80 -6.87 12.86
N ILE A 142 4.43 -8.13 12.96
CA ILE A 142 5.06 -9.22 12.20
C ILE A 142 4.04 -9.72 11.18
N ILE A 143 4.39 -9.59 9.90
CA ILE A 143 3.59 -10.08 8.78
C ILE A 143 4.46 -11.04 7.99
N THR A 144 4.01 -12.27 7.86
CA THR A 144 4.65 -13.25 6.98
C THR A 144 3.72 -13.58 5.83
N LYS A 145 4.24 -13.61 4.60
CA LYS A 145 3.53 -13.98 3.39
C LYS A 145 4.32 -15.06 2.66
N ARG A 146 3.59 -15.96 1.99
CA ARG A 146 4.18 -17.13 1.36
C ARG A 146 3.72 -17.29 -0.10
N ALA A 147 4.69 -17.31 -1.00
CA ALA A 147 4.58 -17.79 -2.37
C ALA A 147 5.44 -19.08 -2.52
N ASN A 148 6.48 -19.10 -3.33
CA ASN A 148 7.49 -20.17 -3.27
C ASN A 148 8.44 -19.96 -2.08
N THR A 149 8.74 -18.71 -1.74
CA THR A 149 9.47 -18.32 -0.53
C THR A 149 8.55 -17.71 0.50
N THR A 150 9.05 -17.52 1.72
CA THR A 150 8.35 -16.81 2.81
C THR A 150 9.10 -15.52 3.10
N ILE A 151 8.42 -14.38 3.07
CA ILE A 151 8.97 -13.07 3.41
C ILE A 151 8.37 -12.54 4.72
N GLY A 152 9.02 -11.54 5.32
CA GLY A 152 8.55 -10.88 6.54
C GLY A 152 8.89 -11.62 7.84
N MET A 153 9.77 -12.62 7.81
CA MET A 153 10.24 -13.29 9.04
C MET A 153 11.16 -12.36 9.83
N PRO A 154 11.05 -12.34 11.19
CA PRO A 154 11.90 -11.49 12.01
C PRO A 154 13.39 -11.74 11.76
N GLY A 155 14.15 -10.65 11.62
CA GLY A 155 15.59 -10.72 11.41
C GLY A 155 16.04 -11.11 10.01
N THR A 156 15.11 -11.16 9.03
CA THR A 156 15.44 -11.44 7.63
C THR A 156 15.19 -10.22 6.77
N PHE A 157 16.01 -10.08 5.72
CA PHE A 157 15.76 -9.18 4.60
C PHE A 157 15.44 -10.01 3.36
N SER A 158 14.54 -9.50 2.54
CA SER A 158 14.26 -10.06 1.23
C SER A 158 14.35 -8.96 0.18
N SER A 159 14.82 -9.29 -1.01
CA SER A 159 15.06 -8.33 -2.07
C SER A 159 14.29 -8.69 -3.35
N ARG A 160 13.82 -7.66 -4.04
CA ARG A 160 13.33 -7.76 -5.41
C ARG A 160 14.47 -7.53 -6.38
N LEU A 161 14.65 -8.41 -7.35
CA LEU A 161 15.53 -8.23 -8.50
C LEU A 161 14.67 -7.79 -9.70
N GLN A 162 15.05 -6.69 -10.33
CA GLN A 162 14.35 -6.11 -11.48
C GLN A 162 15.30 -5.91 -12.67
N PRO A 163 15.54 -6.95 -13.49
CA PRO A 163 16.50 -6.95 -14.57
C PRO A 163 15.92 -6.32 -15.84
N ASN A 164 15.48 -5.06 -15.77
CA ASN A 164 14.89 -4.36 -16.90
C ASN A 164 15.87 -4.24 -18.06
N HIS A 165 15.34 -4.35 -19.28
CA HIS A 165 16.12 -4.20 -20.50
C HIS A 165 15.39 -3.25 -21.48
N THR A 166 16.14 -2.39 -22.15
CA THR A 166 15.59 -1.30 -22.99
C THR A 166 14.81 -1.77 -24.21
N THR A 167 14.96 -3.03 -24.61
CA THR A 167 14.31 -3.64 -25.78
C THR A 167 13.71 -5.01 -25.46
N ASP A 168 13.57 -5.36 -24.20
CA ASP A 168 13.09 -6.67 -23.72
C ASP A 168 13.85 -7.86 -24.36
N ASP A 169 15.16 -7.67 -24.66
CA ASP A 169 15.99 -8.74 -25.17
C ASP A 169 16.19 -9.83 -24.09
N PRO A 170 15.72 -11.08 -24.36
CA PRO A 170 15.75 -12.13 -23.33
C PRO A 170 17.15 -12.49 -22.84
N ASP A 171 18.16 -12.41 -23.69
CA ASP A 171 19.54 -12.77 -23.30
C ASP A 171 20.16 -11.66 -22.43
N GLY A 172 19.89 -10.40 -22.75
CA GLY A 172 20.28 -9.25 -21.89
C GLY A 172 19.57 -9.27 -20.53
N ILE A 173 18.28 -9.58 -20.51
CA ILE A 173 17.51 -9.78 -19.28
C ILE A 173 18.12 -10.90 -18.42
N MET A 174 18.46 -12.05 -19.03
CA MET A 174 19.03 -13.17 -18.30
C MET A 174 20.44 -12.89 -17.79
N ALA A 175 21.26 -12.15 -18.55
CA ALA A 175 22.59 -11.74 -18.08
C ALA A 175 22.49 -10.90 -16.79
N SER A 176 21.59 -9.91 -16.76
CA SER A 176 21.32 -9.08 -15.56
C SER A 176 20.71 -9.90 -14.43
N THR A 177 19.86 -10.86 -14.74
CA THR A 177 19.25 -11.77 -13.76
C THR A 177 20.32 -12.63 -13.08
N MET A 178 21.21 -13.24 -13.85
CA MET A 178 22.32 -14.06 -13.33
C MET A 178 23.27 -13.25 -12.44
N GLU A 179 23.61 -12.04 -12.88
CA GLU A 179 24.44 -11.13 -12.09
C GLU A 179 23.75 -10.78 -10.75
N GLY A 180 22.48 -10.40 -10.79
CA GLY A 180 21.72 -10.07 -9.57
C GLY A 180 21.64 -11.24 -8.60
N PHE A 181 21.38 -12.47 -9.05
CA PHE A 181 21.39 -13.66 -8.21
C PHE A 181 22.81 -13.98 -7.67
N ALA A 182 23.84 -13.72 -8.44
CA ALA A 182 25.23 -13.89 -7.96
C ALA A 182 25.56 -12.95 -6.78
N TYR A 183 24.89 -11.81 -6.68
CA TYR A 183 24.98 -10.89 -5.54
C TYR A 183 23.99 -11.23 -4.40
N GLY A 184 23.21 -12.29 -4.53
CA GLY A 184 22.22 -12.69 -3.51
C GLY A 184 20.93 -11.87 -3.51
N CYS A 185 20.60 -11.19 -4.61
CA CYS A 185 19.34 -10.47 -4.77
C CYS A 185 18.26 -11.37 -5.40
N GLY A 186 16.97 -11.05 -5.15
CA GLY A 186 15.86 -11.68 -5.87
C GLY A 186 15.15 -12.82 -5.12
N ASP A 187 15.42 -13.00 -3.83
CA ASP A 187 14.77 -14.01 -3.00
C ASP A 187 13.27 -13.71 -2.75
N ALA A 188 12.89 -12.42 -2.70
CA ALA A 188 11.49 -12.04 -2.64
C ALA A 188 10.81 -12.15 -4.00
N LEU A 189 11.47 -11.67 -5.06
CA LEU A 189 10.85 -11.59 -6.37
C LEU A 189 11.89 -11.33 -7.46
N LEU A 190 11.78 -12.08 -8.56
CA LEU A 190 12.34 -11.73 -9.86
C LEU A 190 11.24 -11.09 -10.71
N GLY A 191 11.25 -9.77 -10.86
CA GLY A 191 10.20 -9.02 -11.53
C GLY A 191 10.75 -8.09 -12.61
N LEU A 192 10.16 -8.10 -13.81
CA LEU A 192 10.58 -7.27 -14.93
C LEU A 192 9.49 -6.27 -15.31
N ASN A 193 9.86 -4.98 -15.46
CA ASN A 193 9.05 -4.00 -16.17
C ASN A 193 9.29 -4.14 -17.67
N PRO A 194 8.32 -4.63 -18.46
CA PRO A 194 8.49 -4.78 -19.90
C PRO A 194 8.41 -3.42 -20.61
N VAL A 195 9.09 -3.32 -21.75
CA VAL A 195 8.90 -2.22 -22.72
C VAL A 195 7.69 -2.53 -23.60
N ASP A 196 7.52 -3.81 -23.95
CA ASP A 196 6.40 -4.33 -24.74
C ASP A 196 5.42 -5.09 -23.82
N ASP A 197 4.28 -4.49 -23.53
CA ASP A 197 3.19 -5.03 -22.71
C ASP A 197 2.27 -6.00 -23.47
N SER A 198 2.73 -6.56 -24.59
CA SER A 198 1.98 -7.58 -25.33
C SER A 198 1.97 -8.93 -24.61
N VAL A 199 0.89 -9.71 -24.82
CA VAL A 199 0.76 -11.07 -24.29
C VAL A 199 1.93 -11.95 -24.72
N GLU A 200 2.38 -11.84 -25.98
CA GLU A 200 3.47 -12.64 -26.52
C GLU A 200 4.82 -12.30 -25.88
N SER A 201 5.14 -11.02 -25.69
CA SER A 201 6.35 -10.60 -24.97
C SER A 201 6.32 -11.06 -23.51
N THR A 202 5.21 -10.86 -22.84
CA THR A 202 4.98 -11.29 -21.43
C THR A 202 5.18 -12.80 -21.29
N LYS A 203 4.58 -13.62 -22.15
CA LYS A 203 4.76 -15.08 -22.15
C LYS A 203 6.22 -15.48 -22.35
N ARG A 204 6.87 -14.91 -23.35
CA ARG A 204 8.28 -15.22 -23.68
C ARG A 204 9.19 -14.98 -22.46
N ILE A 205 9.02 -13.87 -21.76
CA ILE A 205 9.82 -13.54 -20.58
C ILE A 205 9.49 -14.47 -19.41
N LEU A 206 8.21 -14.72 -19.14
CA LEU A 206 7.79 -15.63 -18.08
C LEU A 206 8.34 -17.04 -18.26
N HIS A 207 8.30 -17.58 -19.47
CA HIS A 207 8.92 -18.88 -19.77
C HIS A 207 10.43 -18.86 -19.52
N LYS A 208 11.13 -17.83 -20.00
CA LYS A 208 12.58 -17.71 -19.81
C LYS A 208 12.97 -17.66 -18.32
N PHE A 209 12.22 -16.91 -17.50
CA PHE A 209 12.42 -16.89 -16.06
C PHE A 209 12.12 -18.22 -15.39
N ASN A 210 11.01 -18.84 -15.74
CA ASN A 210 10.62 -20.12 -15.16
C ASN A 210 11.64 -21.22 -15.48
N ASP A 211 12.05 -21.34 -16.75
CA ASP A 211 13.01 -22.34 -17.17
C ASP A 211 14.33 -22.19 -16.40
N PHE A 212 14.81 -20.96 -16.21
CA PHE A 212 16.03 -20.68 -15.45
C PHE A 212 15.86 -21.02 -13.96
N ILE A 213 14.74 -20.64 -13.34
CA ILE A 213 14.44 -20.94 -11.93
C ILE A 213 14.39 -22.45 -11.70
N GLU A 214 13.74 -23.19 -12.60
CA GLU A 214 13.62 -24.66 -12.51
C GLU A 214 14.97 -25.36 -12.76
N GLU A 215 15.73 -24.93 -13.76
CA GLU A 215 17.05 -25.50 -14.08
C GLU A 215 18.01 -25.40 -12.90
N TYR A 216 18.10 -24.22 -12.29
CA TYR A 216 19.04 -23.95 -11.19
C TYR A 216 18.42 -24.13 -9.80
N LYS A 217 17.13 -24.48 -9.72
CA LYS A 217 16.37 -24.68 -8.47
C LYS A 217 16.46 -23.47 -7.53
N ILE A 218 16.28 -22.28 -8.09
CA ILE A 218 16.40 -21.03 -7.35
C ILE A 218 15.13 -20.81 -6.50
N PRO A 219 15.25 -20.63 -5.17
CA PRO A 219 14.10 -20.43 -4.30
C PRO A 219 13.57 -18.97 -4.43
N THR A 220 12.78 -18.72 -5.43
CA THR A 220 12.14 -17.42 -5.70
C THR A 220 10.82 -17.61 -6.45
N GLN A 221 10.11 -16.53 -6.67
CA GLN A 221 8.97 -16.41 -7.58
C GLN A 221 9.24 -15.32 -8.59
N HIS A 222 8.59 -15.37 -9.74
CA HIS A 222 8.79 -14.41 -10.81
C HIS A 222 7.50 -13.78 -11.29
N CYS A 223 7.58 -12.61 -11.90
CA CYS A 223 6.49 -11.94 -12.60
C CYS A 223 7.01 -11.04 -13.72
N VAL A 224 6.10 -10.66 -14.61
CA VAL A 224 6.27 -9.55 -15.54
C VAL A 224 5.27 -8.47 -15.16
N LEU A 225 5.73 -7.23 -14.99
CA LEU A 225 4.94 -6.10 -14.53
C LEU A 225 4.12 -5.50 -15.71
N ALA A 226 3.47 -6.36 -16.47
CA ALA A 226 2.53 -6.02 -17.52
C ALA A 226 1.16 -5.65 -16.89
N HIS A 227 0.25 -5.05 -17.66
CA HIS A 227 -1.10 -4.80 -17.21
C HIS A 227 -1.78 -6.12 -16.76
N VAL A 228 -2.62 -6.06 -15.73
CA VAL A 228 -3.24 -7.28 -15.14
C VAL A 228 -4.01 -8.11 -16.18
N THR A 229 -4.70 -7.47 -17.11
CA THR A 229 -5.46 -8.18 -18.17
C THR A 229 -4.54 -8.91 -19.15
N THR A 230 -3.37 -8.35 -19.48
CA THR A 230 -2.33 -9.00 -20.28
C THR A 230 -1.81 -10.25 -19.56
N GLN A 231 -1.59 -10.15 -18.24
CA GLN A 231 -1.12 -11.28 -17.44
C GLN A 231 -2.18 -12.39 -17.34
N ILE A 232 -3.47 -12.06 -17.15
CA ILE A 232 -4.57 -13.04 -17.16
C ILE A 232 -4.57 -13.81 -18.49
N GLU A 233 -4.49 -13.09 -19.61
CA GLU A 233 -4.47 -13.71 -20.94
C GLU A 233 -3.24 -14.58 -21.14
N ALA A 234 -2.05 -14.11 -20.72
CA ALA A 234 -0.82 -14.88 -20.77
C ALA A 234 -0.93 -16.20 -19.98
N MET A 235 -1.48 -16.15 -18.76
CA MET A 235 -1.72 -17.32 -17.91
C MET A 235 -2.72 -18.30 -18.57
N ASN A 236 -3.80 -17.79 -19.14
CA ASN A 236 -4.80 -18.60 -19.86
C ASN A 236 -4.20 -19.28 -21.10
N GLN A 237 -3.16 -18.71 -21.69
CA GLN A 237 -2.39 -19.30 -22.78
C GLN A 237 -1.22 -20.17 -22.29
N GLY A 238 -1.13 -20.47 -20.99
CA GLY A 238 -0.17 -21.40 -20.41
C GLY A 238 1.17 -20.79 -20.01
N ALA A 239 1.26 -19.47 -19.85
CA ALA A 239 2.48 -18.85 -19.33
C ALA A 239 2.67 -19.21 -17.84
N PRO A 240 3.86 -19.70 -17.44
CA PRO A 240 4.17 -19.97 -16.05
C PRO A 240 4.32 -18.65 -15.29
N THR A 241 3.41 -18.35 -14.37
CA THR A 241 3.41 -17.07 -13.62
C THR A 241 3.53 -17.36 -12.14
N GLY A 242 4.55 -16.82 -11.50
CA GLY A 242 4.75 -16.95 -10.05
C GLY A 242 3.85 -15.98 -9.27
N LEU A 243 3.90 -14.69 -9.58
CA LEU A 243 3.03 -13.66 -9.00
C LEU A 243 2.37 -12.85 -10.11
N VAL A 244 1.18 -12.33 -9.84
CA VAL A 244 0.49 -11.38 -10.74
C VAL A 244 0.61 -9.98 -10.17
N PHE A 245 1.04 -9.07 -11.01
CA PHE A 245 1.30 -7.68 -10.69
C PHE A 245 0.14 -6.77 -11.08
N GLN A 246 -0.10 -5.72 -10.29
CA GLN A 246 -0.83 -4.52 -10.70
C GLN A 246 -0.48 -3.32 -9.82
N SER A 247 -0.30 -2.15 -10.43
CA SER A 247 -0.30 -0.86 -9.72
C SER A 247 -1.72 -0.50 -9.33
N ILE A 248 -1.92 -0.09 -8.07
CA ILE A 248 -3.25 0.19 -7.52
C ILE A 248 -3.33 1.61 -6.98
N ALA A 249 -4.55 2.15 -6.93
CA ALA A 249 -4.88 3.47 -6.39
C ALA A 249 -5.85 3.36 -5.20
N GLY A 250 -5.88 4.40 -4.37
CA GLY A 250 -6.75 4.51 -3.19
C GLY A 250 -8.17 4.98 -3.51
N SER A 251 -8.58 5.03 -4.78
CA SER A 251 -9.93 5.36 -5.23
C SER A 251 -10.34 4.53 -6.45
N GLU A 252 -11.65 4.32 -6.63
CA GLU A 252 -12.23 3.68 -7.81
C GLU A 252 -11.78 4.39 -9.09
N LYS A 253 -11.91 5.72 -9.12
CA LYS A 253 -11.50 6.56 -10.26
C LYS A 253 -10.01 6.35 -10.62
N GLY A 254 -9.13 6.18 -9.63
CA GLY A 254 -7.72 5.91 -9.87
C GLY A 254 -7.49 4.51 -10.47
N ASN A 255 -8.18 3.50 -9.96
CA ASN A 255 -8.11 2.14 -10.50
C ASN A 255 -8.71 2.03 -11.90
N GLU A 256 -9.81 2.72 -12.17
CA GLU A 256 -10.38 2.83 -13.53
C GLU A 256 -9.42 3.51 -14.50
N ALA A 257 -8.69 4.54 -14.06
CA ALA A 257 -7.66 5.18 -14.88
C ALA A 257 -6.50 4.23 -15.21
N PHE A 258 -6.23 3.25 -14.35
CA PHE A 258 -5.30 2.14 -14.62
C PHE A 258 -5.94 1.00 -15.45
N GLY A 259 -7.23 1.07 -15.76
CA GLY A 259 -7.91 0.11 -16.64
C GLY A 259 -8.45 -1.15 -15.96
N PHE A 260 -8.70 -1.15 -14.65
CA PHE A 260 -9.23 -2.30 -13.93
C PHE A 260 -10.19 -1.90 -12.79
N ASP A 261 -10.93 -2.87 -12.29
CA ASP A 261 -11.74 -2.83 -11.07
C ASP A 261 -11.38 -4.01 -10.13
N ALA A 262 -12.01 -4.08 -8.97
CA ALA A 262 -11.76 -5.16 -8.01
C ALA A 262 -12.11 -6.55 -8.55
N LYS A 263 -13.02 -6.67 -9.51
CA LYS A 263 -13.39 -7.96 -10.11
C LYS A 263 -12.27 -8.48 -11.00
N VAL A 264 -11.62 -7.61 -11.76
CA VAL A 264 -10.46 -7.97 -12.59
C VAL A 264 -9.30 -8.44 -11.71
N ILE A 265 -9.05 -7.78 -10.57
CA ILE A 265 -8.03 -8.23 -9.61
C ILE A 265 -8.39 -9.60 -9.01
N GLN A 266 -9.67 -9.82 -8.68
CA GLN A 266 -10.12 -11.12 -8.18
C GLN A 266 -9.95 -12.23 -9.25
N GLU A 267 -10.31 -11.95 -10.50
CA GLU A 267 -10.08 -12.86 -11.62
C GLU A 267 -8.59 -13.21 -11.79
N ALA A 268 -7.73 -12.21 -11.69
CA ALA A 268 -6.28 -12.40 -11.76
C ALA A 268 -5.77 -13.32 -10.65
N LYS A 269 -6.22 -13.07 -9.41
CA LYS A 269 -5.89 -13.90 -8.25
C LYS A 269 -6.35 -15.34 -8.42
N ASP A 270 -7.62 -15.54 -8.81
CA ASP A 270 -8.21 -16.87 -9.01
C ASP A 270 -7.49 -17.64 -10.13
N THR A 271 -7.14 -16.94 -11.22
CA THR A 271 -6.38 -17.51 -12.33
C THR A 271 -4.98 -17.92 -11.87
N ALA A 272 -4.27 -17.06 -11.16
CA ALA A 272 -2.94 -17.36 -10.63
C ALA A 272 -2.95 -18.52 -9.63
N GLN A 273 -3.97 -18.62 -8.77
CA GLN A 273 -4.12 -19.75 -7.85
C GLN A 273 -4.45 -21.07 -8.57
N LYS A 274 -5.08 -21.01 -9.74
CA LYS A 274 -5.47 -22.19 -10.52
C LYS A 274 -4.35 -22.70 -11.42
N VAL A 275 -3.65 -21.81 -12.11
CA VAL A 275 -2.69 -22.18 -13.16
C VAL A 275 -1.28 -21.62 -12.95
N GLY A 276 -1.07 -20.79 -11.94
CA GLY A 276 0.24 -20.22 -11.61
C GLY A 276 1.21 -21.23 -11.03
N THR A 277 2.48 -20.85 -10.90
CA THR A 277 3.58 -21.71 -10.43
C THR A 277 3.91 -21.55 -8.94
N SER A 278 3.28 -20.62 -8.23
CA SER A 278 3.51 -20.42 -6.80
C SER A 278 2.86 -21.51 -5.95
N ALA A 279 3.65 -22.08 -5.03
CA ALA A 279 3.19 -23.11 -4.11
C ALA A 279 2.40 -22.57 -2.90
N GLY A 280 2.52 -21.28 -2.60
CA GLY A 280 1.83 -20.62 -1.50
C GLY A 280 0.54 -19.92 -1.93
N PRO A 281 -0.27 -19.45 -0.96
CA PRO A 281 -1.56 -18.83 -1.23
C PRO A 281 -1.47 -17.38 -1.71
N ASN A 282 -0.34 -16.70 -1.45
CA ASN A 282 -0.18 -15.29 -1.72
C ASN A 282 0.42 -15.09 -3.12
N VAL A 283 -0.44 -14.85 -4.10
CA VAL A 283 -0.06 -14.80 -5.52
C VAL A 283 -0.10 -13.39 -6.13
N MET A 284 -0.55 -12.39 -5.36
CA MET A 284 -0.65 -11.02 -5.84
C MET A 284 0.56 -10.18 -5.41
N TYR A 285 0.99 -9.32 -6.32
CA TYR A 285 1.98 -8.28 -6.09
C TYR A 285 1.39 -6.93 -6.49
N PHE A 286 1.29 -6.00 -5.55
CA PHE A 286 0.80 -4.65 -5.82
C PHE A 286 1.91 -3.61 -5.71
N GLU A 287 1.81 -2.57 -6.52
CA GLU A 287 2.57 -1.33 -6.36
C GLU A 287 1.62 -0.19 -6.03
N THR A 288 2.08 0.70 -5.15
CA THR A 288 1.40 1.93 -4.76
C THR A 288 2.37 3.09 -4.87
N GLY A 289 1.85 4.31 -4.83
CA GLY A 289 2.67 5.51 -4.75
C GLY A 289 1.83 6.68 -4.27
N GLN A 290 2.35 7.44 -3.30
CA GLN A 290 1.60 8.52 -2.65
C GLN A 290 1.05 9.59 -3.60
N GLY A 291 1.59 9.73 -4.81
CA GLY A 291 1.14 10.70 -5.82
C GLY A 291 0.33 10.11 -6.97
N SER A 292 0.01 8.82 -6.95
CA SER A 292 -0.67 8.14 -8.08
C SER A 292 -2.00 8.78 -8.42
N GLU A 293 -2.80 9.15 -7.43
CA GLU A 293 -4.12 9.73 -7.59
C GLU A 293 -4.08 11.16 -8.15
N LEU A 294 -2.98 11.89 -7.95
CA LEU A 294 -2.80 13.23 -8.52
C LEU A 294 -2.66 13.18 -10.03
N SER A 295 -1.94 12.17 -10.56
CA SER A 295 -1.71 12.00 -11.99
C SER A 295 -3.00 11.79 -12.77
N SER A 296 -4.02 11.19 -12.15
CA SER A 296 -5.34 10.89 -12.73
C SER A 296 -6.45 11.82 -12.25
N ASP A 297 -6.13 12.87 -11.46
CA ASP A 297 -7.11 13.73 -10.79
C ASP A 297 -8.13 12.90 -9.98
N ALA A 298 -7.67 11.86 -9.31
CA ALA A 298 -8.49 10.87 -8.62
C ALA A 298 -8.40 10.95 -7.09
N HIS A 299 -7.79 12.02 -6.54
CA HIS A 299 -7.58 12.17 -5.10
C HIS A 299 -8.82 12.68 -4.33
N HIS A 300 -9.88 13.11 -5.02
CA HIS A 300 -11.14 13.60 -4.42
C HIS A 300 -10.96 14.66 -3.31
N GLY A 301 -9.89 15.45 -3.36
CA GLY A 301 -9.56 16.45 -2.33
C GLY A 301 -9.02 15.85 -1.02
N ALA A 302 -8.64 14.57 -1.01
CA ALA A 302 -7.92 13.95 0.09
C ALA A 302 -6.40 14.14 -0.08
N ASP A 303 -5.68 14.00 1.02
CA ASP A 303 -4.21 14.07 1.03
C ASP A 303 -3.57 12.73 0.66
N GLN A 304 -2.31 12.80 0.23
CA GLN A 304 -1.55 11.67 -0.27
C GLN A 304 -1.39 10.52 0.74
N VAL A 305 -1.15 10.81 2.02
CA VAL A 305 -1.00 9.77 3.06
C VAL A 305 -2.32 9.02 3.30
N THR A 306 -3.44 9.75 3.26
CA THR A 306 -4.76 9.12 3.37
C THR A 306 -5.06 8.26 2.14
N MET A 307 -4.74 8.73 0.94
CA MET A 307 -4.94 7.95 -0.29
C MET A 307 -4.05 6.70 -0.31
N GLU A 308 -2.79 6.82 0.10
CA GLU A 308 -1.89 5.66 0.21
C GLU A 308 -2.39 4.62 1.22
N ALA A 309 -2.89 5.03 2.39
CA ALA A 309 -3.51 4.12 3.35
C ALA A 309 -4.72 3.38 2.74
N ARG A 310 -5.45 4.03 1.83
CA ARG A 310 -6.58 3.41 1.11
C ARG A 310 -6.13 2.40 0.07
N CYS A 311 -4.95 2.59 -0.56
CA CYS A 311 -4.34 1.55 -1.40
C CYS A 311 -4.10 0.27 -0.59
N TYR A 312 -3.57 0.38 0.64
CA TYR A 312 -3.40 -0.79 1.51
C TYR A 312 -4.73 -1.42 1.93
N GLY A 313 -5.77 -0.61 2.16
CA GLY A 313 -7.11 -1.08 2.44
C GLY A 313 -7.71 -1.89 1.29
N PHE A 314 -7.53 -1.44 0.06
CA PHE A 314 -7.88 -2.18 -1.15
C PHE A 314 -7.07 -3.47 -1.29
N ALA A 315 -5.74 -3.38 -1.17
CA ALA A 315 -4.83 -4.51 -1.29
C ALA A 315 -5.15 -5.63 -0.28
N LYS A 316 -5.53 -5.26 0.95
CA LYS A 316 -5.88 -6.18 2.03
C LYS A 316 -6.89 -7.26 1.61
N ARG A 317 -7.89 -6.89 0.81
CA ARG A 317 -8.94 -7.79 0.29
C ARG A 317 -8.36 -8.98 -0.46
N PHE A 318 -7.24 -8.79 -1.13
CA PHE A 318 -6.64 -9.79 -2.02
C PHE A 318 -5.51 -10.59 -1.38
N ASP A 319 -5.14 -10.29 -0.13
CA ASP A 319 -4.08 -10.97 0.63
C ASP A 319 -2.78 -11.13 -0.17
N PRO A 320 -2.14 -10.02 -0.60
CA PRO A 320 -0.99 -10.06 -1.49
C PRO A 320 0.25 -10.69 -0.84
N PHE A 321 1.16 -11.20 -1.66
CA PHE A 321 2.50 -11.60 -1.25
C PHE A 321 3.30 -10.38 -0.78
N LEU A 322 3.30 -9.32 -1.59
CA LEU A 322 3.89 -8.05 -1.22
C LEU A 322 3.11 -6.86 -1.79
N VAL A 323 3.22 -5.74 -1.11
CA VAL A 323 2.86 -4.41 -1.63
C VAL A 323 4.12 -3.57 -1.61
N ASN A 324 4.57 -3.15 -2.79
CA ASN A 324 5.72 -2.27 -2.97
C ASN A 324 5.26 -0.82 -2.94
N THR A 325 5.65 -0.08 -1.92
CA THR A 325 5.36 1.36 -1.85
C THR A 325 6.47 2.12 -2.56
N VAL A 326 6.13 2.84 -3.60
CA VAL A 326 7.12 3.55 -4.43
C VAL A 326 7.27 4.97 -3.91
N VAL A 327 8.06 5.14 -2.86
CA VAL A 327 8.29 6.45 -2.21
C VAL A 327 8.89 7.48 -3.17
N GLY A 328 9.68 7.07 -4.13
CA GLY A 328 10.32 7.94 -5.12
C GLY A 328 9.47 8.27 -6.34
N PHE A 329 8.35 7.56 -6.56
CA PHE A 329 7.43 7.84 -7.67
C PHE A 329 6.19 8.54 -7.14
N ILE A 330 6.09 9.78 -7.45
CA ILE A 330 5.10 10.72 -6.91
C ILE A 330 4.31 11.43 -8.01
N GLY A 331 4.33 10.89 -9.24
CA GLY A 331 3.63 11.47 -10.38
C GLY A 331 4.18 12.85 -10.75
N PRO A 332 3.34 13.89 -10.79
CA PRO A 332 3.77 15.25 -11.13
C PRO A 332 4.51 15.97 -9.99
N GLU A 333 4.69 15.35 -8.85
CA GLU A 333 5.30 15.92 -7.66
C GLU A 333 6.70 15.38 -7.40
N TYR A 334 7.36 15.91 -6.37
CA TYR A 334 8.68 15.44 -5.92
C TYR A 334 8.83 15.61 -4.40
N LEU A 335 9.77 14.88 -3.83
CA LEU A 335 10.17 15.03 -2.44
C LEU A 335 11.36 15.99 -2.36
N TYR A 336 11.25 17.01 -1.49
CA TYR A 336 12.20 18.11 -1.46
C TYR A 336 13.55 17.75 -0.86
N ASP A 337 13.57 16.85 0.14
CA ASP A 337 14.79 16.45 0.82
C ASP A 337 14.71 15.02 1.40
N SER A 338 15.85 14.56 1.91
CA SER A 338 15.96 13.22 2.52
C SER A 338 15.05 13.02 3.74
N LYS A 339 14.69 14.08 4.47
CA LYS A 339 13.80 13.98 5.64
C LYS A 339 12.39 13.65 5.20
N GLN A 340 11.92 14.24 4.11
CA GLN A 340 10.62 13.95 3.53
C GLN A 340 10.57 12.53 2.96
N VAL A 341 11.64 12.07 2.29
CA VAL A 341 11.76 10.69 1.80
C VAL A 341 11.70 9.70 2.97
N ILE A 342 12.49 9.93 4.00
CA ILE A 342 12.49 9.08 5.21
C ILE A 342 11.10 9.07 5.86
N ARG A 343 10.47 10.24 6.00
CA ARG A 343 9.15 10.35 6.60
C ARG A 343 8.10 9.57 5.81
N ALA A 344 8.06 9.74 4.50
CA ALA A 344 7.13 9.03 3.62
C ALA A 344 7.34 7.50 3.72
N GLY A 345 8.58 7.03 3.63
CA GLY A 345 8.87 5.60 3.76
C GLY A 345 8.48 5.01 5.12
N LEU A 346 8.64 5.76 6.22
CA LEU A 346 8.21 5.32 7.55
C LEU A 346 6.68 5.29 7.69
N GLU A 347 5.97 6.29 7.14
CA GLU A 347 4.51 6.30 7.09
C GLU A 347 3.98 5.10 6.32
N ASP A 348 4.49 4.87 5.12
CA ASP A 348 4.08 3.79 4.25
C ASP A 348 4.33 2.43 4.89
N HIS A 349 5.53 2.23 5.45
CA HIS A 349 5.86 0.98 6.13
C HIS A 349 4.95 0.71 7.33
N PHE A 350 4.70 1.71 8.17
CA PHE A 350 3.80 1.55 9.32
C PHE A 350 2.36 1.29 8.88
N MET A 351 1.82 2.10 7.96
CA MET A 351 0.44 1.98 7.51
C MET A 351 0.19 0.67 6.76
N GLY A 352 1.11 0.28 5.90
CA GLY A 352 1.08 -1.00 5.19
C GLY A 352 1.09 -2.18 6.18
N ASN A 353 2.01 -2.19 7.12
CA ASN A 353 2.09 -3.24 8.13
C ASN A 353 0.83 -3.29 9.00
N LEU A 354 0.32 -2.15 9.48
CA LEU A 354 -0.88 -2.12 10.30
C LEU A 354 -2.11 -2.62 9.54
N THR A 355 -2.25 -2.25 8.27
CA THR A 355 -3.41 -2.61 7.44
C THR A 355 -3.37 -4.06 6.98
N LEU A 356 -2.19 -4.56 6.55
CA LEU A 356 -2.02 -5.88 5.94
C LEU A 356 -1.75 -6.99 6.97
N SER A 357 -1.73 -6.69 8.27
CA SER A 357 -1.41 -7.59 9.37
C SER A 357 -2.52 -8.62 9.68
N LEU A 358 -3.23 -9.12 8.66
CA LEU A 358 -4.26 -10.13 8.84
C LEU A 358 -3.66 -11.53 8.90
N ILE A 359 -3.97 -12.24 9.98
CA ILE A 359 -3.96 -13.69 9.99
C ILE A 359 -5.35 -14.13 9.54
N HIS A 360 -5.45 -14.83 8.42
CA HIS A 360 -6.64 -15.63 8.12
C HIS A 360 -6.60 -16.84 9.07
N ILE A 361 -7.49 -16.82 10.06
CA ILE A 361 -7.78 -17.98 10.90
C ILE A 361 -8.94 -18.72 10.25
#